data_926f61e979473a80405119e1c1ae3ca4
#
_entry.id   926f61e979473a80405119e1c1ae3ca4
#
_cell.length_a   1.000
_cell.length_b   1.000
_cell.length_c   1.000
_cell.angle_alpha   90.00
_cell.angle_beta   90.00
_cell.angle_gamma   90.00
#
_symmetry.space_group_name_H-M   'P 1'
#
loop_
_entity.id
_entity.type
_entity.pdbx_description
1 polymer ?
#
loop_
_entity_poly.entity_id
_entity_poly.type
_entity_poly.pdbx_seq_one_letter_code
_entity_poly.pdbx_strand_id
1 'polypeptide(L)'
;VDAFNETRSNGCLVLLSPIIKAPMAWNELIASWNVAPATNAVLEIQARGIYPDHETKFYTMGVWSSDRLARHSVGGQRDDDGRVKVDTLLTARAGADIQLRLTWSGAAAFPPVKFLGLSLLDNRATPETSPSQRAAWGKTIATPERSQHSYPQEEGWCSPTSLSMVLTRWSDLLHRPELNLDVPEVAQDVLDTNFGTGNWPFNTAFAGSFEGMRGYVARLSDISELENWIAAGIPVIISAPWHLLSPGRQATGAGHLTVCIGFTETGDVVINDPATNFQKGQQVRRIYKRQDVIKAWQESRNTVYLIYPETIPPDPFGHWDSQK
;
A
#
# COMPACT_ATOMS: atom_id res chain seq x y z
N VAL A 1 -6.01 -13.13 -13.57
CA VAL A 1 -7.03 -13.91 -12.82
C VAL A 1 -7.63 -15.04 -13.67
N ASP A 2 -7.48 -14.98 -14.99
CA ASP A 2 -8.07 -15.97 -15.92
C ASP A 2 -7.59 -17.41 -15.71
N ALA A 3 -6.44 -17.59 -15.06
CA ALA A 3 -5.90 -18.91 -14.71
C ALA A 3 -6.38 -19.45 -13.35
N PHE A 4 -7.26 -18.73 -12.64
CA PHE A 4 -7.78 -19.17 -11.34
C PHE A 4 -8.88 -20.21 -11.54
N ASN A 5 -8.90 -21.23 -10.67
CA ASN A 5 -9.98 -22.21 -10.62
C ASN A 5 -11.18 -21.60 -9.89
N GLU A 6 -12.32 -21.60 -10.57
CA GLU A 6 -13.60 -21.13 -10.04
C GLU A 6 -14.41 -22.27 -9.43
N THR A 7 -14.89 -22.07 -8.21
CA THR A 7 -15.78 -23.00 -7.53
C THR A 7 -16.87 -22.26 -6.76
N ARG A 8 -17.93 -22.99 -6.44
CA ARG A 8 -18.97 -22.53 -5.51
C ARG A 8 -19.01 -23.47 -4.32
N SER A 9 -18.91 -22.91 -3.13
CA SER A 9 -18.92 -23.69 -1.89
C SER A 9 -19.68 -22.91 -0.81
N ASN A 10 -20.64 -23.57 -0.15
CA ASN A 10 -21.44 -23.00 0.94
C ASN A 10 -22.08 -21.64 0.62
N GLY A 11 -22.55 -21.46 -0.62
CA GLY A 11 -23.14 -20.19 -1.06
C GLY A 11 -22.14 -19.09 -1.40
N CYS A 12 -20.84 -19.36 -1.29
CA CYS A 12 -19.77 -18.44 -1.65
C CYS A 12 -19.18 -18.77 -3.03
N LEU A 13 -18.69 -17.72 -3.69
CA LEU A 13 -17.88 -17.84 -4.91
C LEU A 13 -16.41 -17.87 -4.52
N VAL A 14 -15.66 -18.87 -4.98
CA VAL A 14 -14.25 -19.05 -4.64
C VAL A 14 -13.39 -19.09 -5.89
N LEU A 15 -12.36 -18.23 -5.92
CA LEU A 15 -11.28 -18.27 -6.90
C LEU A 15 -10.01 -18.76 -6.20
N LEU A 16 -9.43 -19.85 -6.70
CA LEU A 16 -8.18 -20.41 -6.23
C LEU A 16 -7.11 -20.24 -7.32
N SER A 17 -6.02 -19.55 -7.00
CA SER A 17 -4.93 -19.36 -7.96
C SER A 17 -4.22 -20.69 -8.25
N PRO A 18 -3.57 -20.84 -9.41
CA PRO A 18 -2.48 -21.80 -9.53
C PRO A 18 -1.40 -21.51 -8.47
N ILE A 19 -0.45 -22.43 -8.32
CA ILE A 19 0.74 -22.16 -7.51
C ILE A 19 1.58 -21.10 -8.23
N ILE A 20 1.78 -19.99 -7.56
CA ILE A 20 2.59 -18.86 -8.04
C ILE A 20 4.03 -19.10 -7.58
N LYS A 21 4.92 -19.27 -8.54
CA LYS A 21 6.35 -19.38 -8.26
C LYS A 21 6.87 -18.04 -7.72
N ALA A 22 7.46 -18.07 -6.52
CA ALA A 22 8.08 -16.87 -5.99
C ALA A 22 9.38 -16.57 -6.74
N PRO A 23 9.60 -15.34 -7.24
CA PRO A 23 10.81 -14.98 -7.98
C PRO A 23 12.05 -14.89 -7.08
N MET A 24 11.85 -14.87 -5.76
CA MET A 24 12.89 -14.75 -4.75
C MET A 24 12.51 -15.48 -3.48
N ALA A 25 13.49 -15.79 -2.63
CA ALA A 25 13.20 -16.19 -1.26
C ALA A 25 12.51 -15.03 -0.51
N TRP A 26 11.47 -15.33 0.26
CA TRP A 26 10.72 -14.33 1.02
C TRP A 26 10.27 -14.91 2.37
N ASN A 27 10.10 -14.05 3.35
CA ASN A 27 9.52 -14.37 4.64
C ASN A 27 8.52 -13.31 5.12
N GLU A 28 8.28 -12.27 4.34
CA GLU A 28 7.21 -11.30 4.52
C GLU A 28 6.45 -11.11 3.20
N LEU A 29 5.12 -11.14 3.28
CA LEU A 29 4.23 -10.96 2.14
C LEU A 29 3.13 -9.96 2.51
N ILE A 30 2.90 -8.98 1.63
CA ILE A 30 1.72 -8.11 1.65
C ILE A 30 0.96 -8.34 0.35
N ALA A 31 -0.33 -8.63 0.47
CA ALA A 31 -1.23 -8.74 -0.68
C ALA A 31 -1.94 -7.41 -0.94
N SER A 32 -2.02 -7.02 -2.21
CA SER A 32 -2.80 -5.87 -2.66
C SER A 32 -3.83 -6.33 -3.69
N TRP A 33 -5.00 -5.71 -3.67
CA TRP A 33 -6.09 -6.03 -4.59
C TRP A 33 -6.79 -4.77 -5.08
N ASN A 34 -7.17 -4.76 -6.34
CA ASN A 34 -8.09 -3.78 -6.89
C ASN A 34 -9.28 -4.54 -7.48
N VAL A 35 -10.43 -4.36 -6.88
CA VAL A 35 -11.68 -5.02 -7.29
C VAL A 35 -12.75 -3.96 -7.54
N ALA A 36 -13.60 -4.21 -8.52
CA ALA A 36 -14.74 -3.34 -8.75
C ALA A 36 -15.69 -3.39 -7.54
N PRO A 37 -16.26 -2.24 -7.12
CA PRO A 37 -17.26 -2.24 -6.08
C PRO A 37 -18.44 -3.18 -6.44
N ALA A 38 -18.86 -3.99 -5.47
CA ALA A 38 -19.99 -4.91 -5.64
C ALA A 38 -20.91 -4.77 -4.44
N THR A 39 -22.17 -4.41 -4.69
CA THR A 39 -23.16 -4.19 -3.65
C THR A 39 -23.42 -5.50 -2.89
N ASN A 40 -23.45 -5.43 -1.55
CA ASN A 40 -23.69 -6.55 -0.64
C ASN A 40 -22.67 -7.70 -0.74
N ALA A 41 -21.58 -7.53 -1.48
CA ALA A 41 -20.52 -8.53 -1.56
C ALA A 41 -19.42 -8.25 -0.56
N VAL A 42 -18.95 -9.29 0.10
CA VAL A 42 -17.78 -9.29 0.96
C VAL A 42 -16.74 -10.21 0.35
N LEU A 43 -15.53 -9.69 0.16
CA LEU A 43 -14.37 -10.41 -0.35
C LEU A 43 -13.40 -10.71 0.78
N GLU A 44 -13.10 -11.98 1.00
CA GLU A 44 -11.98 -12.41 1.83
C GLU A 44 -10.80 -12.76 0.94
N ILE A 45 -9.64 -12.15 1.20
CA ILE A 45 -8.37 -12.38 0.50
C ILE A 45 -7.47 -13.19 1.39
N GLN A 46 -7.02 -14.34 0.91
CA GLN A 46 -6.18 -15.25 1.68
C GLN A 46 -4.95 -15.66 0.87
N ALA A 47 -3.85 -15.89 1.58
CA ALA A 47 -2.60 -16.38 1.02
C ALA A 47 -2.07 -17.56 1.84
N ARG A 48 -1.39 -18.51 1.18
CA ARG A 48 -0.66 -19.58 1.85
C ARG A 48 0.71 -19.81 1.19
N GLY A 49 1.65 -20.33 1.96
CA GLY A 49 2.93 -20.82 1.46
C GLY A 49 2.84 -22.28 1.03
N ILE A 50 3.50 -22.60 -0.08
CA ILE A 50 3.64 -23.96 -0.61
C ILE A 50 5.12 -24.33 -0.55
N TYR A 51 5.47 -25.17 0.41
CA TYR A 51 6.81 -25.71 0.56
C TYR A 51 6.94 -27.08 -0.12
N PRO A 52 8.14 -27.58 -0.40
CA PRO A 52 8.32 -28.91 -0.98
C PRO A 52 7.81 -30.05 -0.08
N ASP A 53 7.77 -29.82 1.23
CA ASP A 53 7.43 -30.82 2.25
C ASP A 53 6.02 -30.64 2.83
N HIS A 54 5.40 -29.45 2.70
CA HIS A 54 4.05 -29.19 3.19
C HIS A 54 3.45 -27.91 2.64
N GLU A 55 2.16 -27.71 2.86
CA GLU A 55 1.43 -26.46 2.59
C GLU A 55 1.01 -25.85 3.93
N THR A 56 1.17 -24.53 4.07
CA THR A 56 0.63 -23.84 5.26
C THR A 56 -0.88 -23.77 5.20
N LYS A 57 -1.55 -23.42 6.30
CA LYS A 57 -2.94 -22.98 6.21
C LYS A 57 -3.05 -21.72 5.36
N PHE A 58 -4.26 -21.38 4.96
CA PHE A 58 -4.56 -20.06 4.40
C PHE A 58 -4.64 -19.03 5.52
N TYR A 59 -3.87 -17.95 5.37
CA TYR A 59 -3.90 -16.77 6.24
C TYR A 59 -4.74 -15.68 5.56
N THR A 60 -5.68 -15.09 6.28
CA THR A 60 -6.51 -13.99 5.77
C THR A 60 -5.71 -12.69 5.78
N MET A 61 -5.54 -12.12 4.60
CA MET A 61 -4.81 -10.86 4.40
C MET A 61 -5.71 -9.64 4.57
N GLY A 62 -7.03 -9.82 4.43
CA GLY A 62 -8.03 -8.80 4.66
C GLY A 62 -9.42 -9.25 4.24
N VAL A 63 -10.42 -8.59 4.81
CA VAL A 63 -11.82 -8.70 4.42
C VAL A 63 -12.27 -7.35 3.87
N TRP A 64 -12.68 -7.33 2.61
CA TRP A 64 -13.00 -6.12 1.85
C TRP A 64 -14.45 -6.11 1.36
N SER A 65 -15.09 -4.94 1.40
CA SER A 65 -16.47 -4.77 0.95
C SER A 65 -16.73 -3.34 0.48
N SER A 66 -17.79 -3.14 -0.30
CA SER A 66 -18.36 -1.80 -0.53
C SER A 66 -19.05 -1.26 0.74
N ASP A 67 -19.54 -2.13 1.61
CA ASP A 67 -19.97 -1.74 2.95
C ASP A 67 -18.74 -1.48 3.84
N ARG A 68 -18.59 -0.24 4.26
CA ARG A 68 -17.47 0.22 5.09
C ARG A 68 -17.38 -0.51 6.43
N LEU A 69 -18.50 -0.89 7.02
CA LEU A 69 -18.54 -1.57 8.32
C LEU A 69 -18.18 -3.06 8.24
N ALA A 70 -18.21 -3.64 7.04
CA ALA A 70 -17.79 -5.02 6.82
C ALA A 70 -16.28 -5.16 6.57
N ARG A 71 -15.53 -4.06 6.43
CA ARG A 71 -14.08 -4.07 6.17
C ARG A 71 -13.29 -4.29 7.45
N HIS A 72 -12.44 -5.30 7.48
CA HIS A 72 -11.60 -5.57 8.66
C HIS A 72 -10.39 -6.45 8.33
N SER A 73 -9.33 -6.26 9.10
CA SER A 73 -8.23 -7.21 9.23
C SER A 73 -8.59 -8.31 10.23
N VAL A 74 -7.99 -9.49 10.08
CA VAL A 74 -8.23 -10.64 10.97
C VAL A 74 -7.04 -10.79 11.92
N GLY A 75 -7.27 -10.54 13.20
CA GLY A 75 -6.27 -10.69 14.24
C GLY A 75 -6.07 -12.16 14.68
N GLY A 76 -5.03 -12.40 15.48
CA GLY A 76 -4.81 -13.70 16.15
C GLY A 76 -4.35 -14.85 15.26
N GLN A 77 -4.07 -14.61 13.98
CA GLN A 77 -3.61 -15.63 13.05
C GLN A 77 -2.14 -15.98 13.30
N ARG A 78 -1.91 -17.11 13.95
CA ARG A 78 -0.56 -17.62 14.24
C ARG A 78 -0.57 -19.14 14.36
N ASP A 79 0.50 -19.78 13.89
CA ASP A 79 0.86 -21.17 14.11
C ASP A 79 2.38 -21.36 13.93
N ASP A 80 2.85 -22.60 13.75
CA ASP A 80 4.27 -22.92 13.58
C ASP A 80 4.84 -22.44 12.24
N ASP A 81 4.00 -22.30 11.21
CA ASP A 81 4.40 -21.85 9.88
C ASP A 81 4.49 -20.34 9.75
N GLY A 82 3.72 -19.59 10.56
CA GLY A 82 3.75 -18.15 10.47
C GLY A 82 2.66 -17.42 11.25
N ARG A 83 2.57 -16.12 10.98
CA ARG A 83 1.56 -15.23 11.59
C ARG A 83 1.25 -14.06 10.68
N VAL A 84 0.05 -13.50 10.84
CA VAL A 84 -0.31 -12.22 10.22
C VAL A 84 -0.19 -11.10 11.26
N LYS A 85 0.52 -10.04 10.90
CA LYS A 85 0.60 -8.80 11.65
C LYS A 85 -0.13 -7.72 10.84
N VAL A 86 -1.39 -7.46 11.19
CA VAL A 86 -2.32 -6.55 10.50
C VAL A 86 -2.54 -6.97 9.04
N ASP A 87 -1.63 -6.60 8.16
CA ASP A 87 -1.68 -6.73 6.71
C ASP A 87 -0.48 -7.51 6.13
N THR A 88 0.44 -7.94 6.99
CA THR A 88 1.67 -8.61 6.58
C THR A 88 1.71 -10.05 7.10
N LEU A 89 1.79 -11.01 6.18
CA LEU A 89 2.09 -12.40 6.50
C LEU A 89 3.60 -12.54 6.73
N LEU A 90 3.96 -13.05 7.89
CA LEU A 90 5.33 -13.36 8.31
C LEU A 90 5.46 -14.88 8.39
N THR A 91 6.31 -15.49 7.56
CA THR A 91 6.54 -16.94 7.58
C THR A 91 7.75 -17.31 8.43
N ALA A 92 7.68 -18.44 9.11
CA ALA A 92 8.79 -18.98 9.92
C ALA A 92 9.98 -19.40 9.05
N ARG A 93 9.70 -19.92 7.84
CA ARG A 93 10.70 -20.31 6.83
C ARG A 93 10.55 -19.44 5.61
N ALA A 94 11.65 -19.11 4.96
CA ALA A 94 11.62 -18.46 3.65
C ALA A 94 11.57 -19.48 2.51
N GLY A 95 11.22 -19.01 1.30
CA GLY A 95 11.35 -19.78 0.07
C GLY A 95 10.13 -20.65 -0.28
N ALA A 96 8.94 -20.33 0.25
CA ALA A 96 7.70 -20.92 -0.22
C ALA A 96 7.30 -20.37 -1.59
N ASP A 97 6.68 -21.20 -2.43
CA ASP A 97 5.78 -20.71 -3.48
C ASP A 97 4.47 -20.22 -2.83
N ILE A 98 3.61 -19.55 -3.58
CA ILE A 98 2.44 -18.87 -3.03
C ILE A 98 1.18 -19.39 -3.70
N GLN A 99 0.10 -19.49 -2.92
CA GLN A 99 -1.23 -19.69 -3.49
C GLN A 99 -2.22 -18.71 -2.85
N LEU A 100 -3.04 -18.09 -3.68
CA LEU A 100 -4.09 -17.16 -3.28
C LEU A 100 -5.45 -17.82 -3.32
N ARG A 101 -6.31 -17.43 -2.38
CA ARG A 101 -7.73 -17.75 -2.39
C ARG A 101 -8.54 -16.47 -2.18
N LEU A 102 -9.46 -16.21 -3.10
CA LEU A 102 -10.40 -15.11 -3.03
C LEU A 102 -11.78 -15.70 -2.84
N THR A 103 -12.48 -15.30 -1.78
CA THR A 103 -13.80 -15.82 -1.45
C THR A 103 -14.80 -14.68 -1.35
N TRP A 104 -15.82 -14.68 -2.20
CA TRP A 104 -16.94 -13.74 -2.13
C TRP A 104 -18.15 -14.37 -1.47
N SER A 105 -18.68 -13.71 -0.45
CA SER A 105 -20.00 -13.95 0.08
C SER A 105 -20.96 -12.84 -0.35
N GLY A 106 -22.25 -13.17 -0.51
CA GLY A 106 -23.28 -12.20 -0.93
C GLY A 106 -23.28 -11.83 -2.42
N ALA A 107 -22.29 -12.25 -3.20
CA ALA A 107 -22.22 -11.97 -4.62
C ALA A 107 -22.93 -13.04 -5.46
N ALA A 108 -23.75 -12.61 -6.44
CA ALA A 108 -24.41 -13.52 -7.40
C ALA A 108 -23.44 -14.00 -8.49
N ALA A 109 -22.46 -13.18 -8.86
CA ALA A 109 -21.40 -13.47 -9.83
C ALA A 109 -20.06 -12.93 -9.30
N PHE A 110 -18.94 -13.40 -9.86
CA PHE A 110 -17.61 -12.89 -9.50
C PHE A 110 -17.50 -11.40 -9.86
N PRO A 111 -17.27 -10.52 -8.87
CA PRO A 111 -16.94 -9.14 -9.17
C PRO A 111 -15.62 -9.06 -9.95
N PRO A 112 -15.47 -8.12 -10.89
CA PRO A 112 -14.25 -7.97 -11.65
C PRO A 112 -13.03 -7.69 -10.74
N VAL A 113 -12.01 -8.53 -10.84
CA VAL A 113 -10.71 -8.32 -10.20
C VAL A 113 -9.81 -7.63 -11.21
N LYS A 114 -9.52 -6.35 -10.98
CA LYS A 114 -8.72 -5.52 -11.89
C LYS A 114 -7.23 -5.75 -11.72
N PHE A 115 -6.80 -6.01 -10.47
CA PHE A 115 -5.39 -6.18 -10.13
C PHE A 115 -5.23 -7.00 -8.85
N LEU A 116 -4.23 -7.87 -8.83
CA LEU A 116 -3.69 -8.53 -7.64
C LEU A 116 -2.17 -8.36 -7.65
N GLY A 117 -1.62 -7.91 -6.55
CA GLY A 117 -0.18 -7.72 -6.37
C GLY A 117 0.31 -8.36 -5.08
N LEU A 118 1.52 -8.92 -5.11
CA LEU A 118 2.19 -9.48 -3.95
C LEU A 118 3.52 -8.76 -3.76
N SER A 119 3.67 -8.06 -2.65
CA SER A 119 4.95 -7.49 -2.23
C SER A 119 5.67 -8.50 -1.35
N LEU A 120 6.81 -9.00 -1.83
CA LEU A 120 7.62 -10.02 -1.17
C LEU A 120 8.89 -9.39 -0.61
N LEU A 121 9.32 -9.86 0.56
CA LEU A 121 10.58 -9.45 1.19
C LEU A 121 11.23 -10.63 1.91
N ASP A 122 12.53 -10.83 1.73
CA ASP A 122 13.36 -11.54 2.71
C ASP A 122 14.01 -10.52 3.65
N ASN A 123 13.48 -10.38 4.85
CA ASN A 123 13.98 -9.41 5.83
C ASN A 123 15.36 -9.75 6.40
N ARG A 124 15.95 -10.88 5.99
CA ARG A 124 17.32 -11.30 6.32
C ARG A 124 18.31 -10.94 5.23
N ALA A 125 17.84 -10.65 4.02
CA ALA A 125 18.68 -10.22 2.92
C ALA A 125 19.15 -8.78 3.13
N THR A 126 20.39 -8.52 2.73
CA THR A 126 20.90 -7.14 2.69
C THR A 126 20.41 -6.54 1.38
N PRO A 127 19.69 -5.39 1.40
CA PRO A 127 19.27 -4.73 0.19
C PRO A 127 20.47 -4.33 -0.67
N GLU A 128 20.38 -4.54 -1.97
CA GLU A 128 21.30 -3.92 -2.92
C GLU A 128 20.97 -2.43 -3.01
N THR A 129 22.00 -1.59 -3.05
CA THR A 129 21.83 -0.16 -3.23
C THR A 129 22.22 0.24 -4.64
N SER A 130 21.39 1.05 -5.27
CA SER A 130 21.62 1.57 -6.61
C SER A 130 22.11 3.02 -6.59
N PRO A 131 22.84 3.47 -7.63
CA PRO A 131 23.20 4.88 -7.76
C PRO A 131 21.96 5.78 -7.81
N SER A 132 22.06 6.97 -7.22
CA SER A 132 20.96 7.96 -7.23
C SER A 132 20.54 8.33 -8.64
N GLN A 133 19.23 8.37 -8.87
CA GLN A 133 18.60 8.76 -10.13
C GLN A 133 18.42 10.28 -10.17
N ARG A 134 19.50 11.00 -10.47
CA ARG A 134 19.54 12.47 -10.44
C ARG A 134 18.54 13.13 -11.39
N ALA A 135 17.92 12.38 -12.32
CA ALA A 135 16.84 12.88 -13.15
C ALA A 135 15.60 13.36 -12.35
N ALA A 136 15.46 12.93 -11.09
CA ALA A 136 14.42 13.39 -10.17
C ALA A 136 14.82 14.68 -9.42
N TRP A 137 16.09 15.02 -9.36
CA TRP A 137 16.60 16.14 -8.56
C TRP A 137 16.20 17.49 -9.19
N GLY A 138 15.83 18.43 -8.35
CA GLY A 138 15.25 19.71 -8.77
C GLY A 138 13.78 19.61 -9.24
N LYS A 139 13.17 18.43 -9.17
CA LYS A 139 11.76 18.21 -9.55
C LYS A 139 10.85 18.19 -8.33
N THR A 140 9.70 18.82 -8.48
CA THR A 140 8.60 18.75 -7.50
C THR A 140 7.29 18.57 -8.25
N ILE A 141 6.54 17.54 -7.89
CA ILE A 141 5.23 17.23 -8.47
C ILE A 141 4.19 18.11 -7.78
N ALA A 142 3.41 18.86 -8.56
CA ALA A 142 2.30 19.65 -8.03
C ALA A 142 1.26 18.71 -7.40
N THR A 143 1.21 18.70 -6.08
CA THR A 143 0.32 17.85 -5.27
C THR A 143 -0.32 18.76 -4.22
N PRO A 144 -1.65 18.71 -4.04
CA PRO A 144 -2.34 19.51 -3.02
C PRO A 144 -1.76 19.27 -1.64
N GLU A 145 -1.79 20.31 -0.82
CA GLU A 145 -1.33 20.28 0.56
C GLU A 145 -2.52 20.15 1.50
N ARG A 146 -2.57 19.06 2.29
CA ARG A 146 -3.62 18.81 3.28
C ARG A 146 -3.02 18.44 4.62
N SER A 147 -3.65 18.88 5.72
CA SER A 147 -3.26 18.51 7.07
C SER A 147 -4.36 17.70 7.74
N GLN A 148 -3.99 16.60 8.38
CA GLN A 148 -4.90 15.83 9.22
C GLN A 148 -5.45 16.69 10.38
N HIS A 149 -4.66 17.63 10.90
CA HIS A 149 -5.03 18.53 11.99
C HIS A 149 -6.07 19.61 11.61
N SER A 150 -6.53 19.61 10.36
CA SER A 150 -7.67 20.46 9.93
C SER A 150 -9.02 19.87 10.32
N TYR A 151 -9.07 18.66 10.85
CA TYR A 151 -10.28 17.92 11.15
C TYR A 151 -10.34 17.51 12.63
N PRO A 152 -11.53 17.56 13.29
CA PRO A 152 -11.64 17.28 14.71
C PRO A 152 -11.42 15.81 15.11
N GLN A 153 -11.47 14.87 14.16
CA GLN A 153 -11.32 13.42 14.37
C GLN A 153 -10.01 12.90 13.78
N GLU A 154 -8.98 13.68 13.88
CA GLU A 154 -7.69 13.53 13.15
C GLU A 154 -6.81 12.38 13.60
N GLU A 155 -7.09 11.71 14.72
CA GLU A 155 -6.21 10.70 15.27
C GLU A 155 -6.02 9.52 14.30
N GLY A 156 -4.76 9.27 13.91
CA GLY A 156 -4.42 8.23 12.97
C GLY A 156 -4.69 8.54 11.48
N TRP A 157 -5.06 9.77 11.12
CA TRP A 157 -5.46 10.12 9.75
C TRP A 157 -4.32 10.49 8.79
N CYS A 158 -3.06 10.23 9.14
CA CYS A 158 -1.93 10.49 8.23
C CYS A 158 -2.07 9.71 6.91
N SER A 159 -2.53 8.46 6.95
CA SER A 159 -2.71 7.63 5.76
C SER A 159 -3.82 8.16 4.83
N PRO A 160 -5.08 8.35 5.27
CA PRO A 160 -6.13 8.88 4.40
C PRO A 160 -5.85 10.31 3.95
N THR A 161 -5.15 11.14 4.74
CA THR A 161 -4.76 12.49 4.32
C THR A 161 -3.75 12.43 3.18
N SER A 162 -2.73 11.57 3.29
CA SER A 162 -1.75 11.35 2.22
C SER A 162 -2.42 10.80 0.95
N LEU A 163 -3.34 9.84 1.11
CA LEU A 163 -4.08 9.27 -0.01
C LEU A 163 -4.96 10.33 -0.69
N SER A 164 -5.67 11.14 0.07
CA SER A 164 -6.49 12.26 -0.44
C SER A 164 -5.65 13.23 -1.28
N MET A 165 -4.43 13.60 -0.83
CA MET A 165 -3.53 14.45 -1.61
C MET A 165 -3.16 13.83 -2.96
N VAL A 166 -2.86 12.53 -2.99
CA VAL A 166 -2.46 11.82 -4.22
C VAL A 166 -3.66 11.66 -5.17
N LEU A 167 -4.83 11.29 -4.66
CA LEU A 167 -6.05 11.17 -5.47
C LEU A 167 -6.46 12.51 -6.08
N THR A 168 -6.42 13.62 -5.31
CA THR A 168 -6.70 14.96 -5.83
C THR A 168 -5.68 15.38 -6.90
N ARG A 169 -4.39 15.03 -6.74
CA ARG A 169 -3.40 15.25 -7.81
C ARG A 169 -3.81 14.56 -9.11
N TRP A 170 -4.31 13.33 -9.05
CA TRP A 170 -4.78 12.61 -10.24
C TRP A 170 -6.11 13.17 -10.76
N SER A 171 -7.01 13.63 -9.87
CA SER A 171 -8.22 14.35 -10.27
C SER A 171 -7.89 15.54 -11.17
N ASP A 172 -6.95 16.39 -10.73
CA ASP A 172 -6.55 17.60 -11.45
C ASP A 172 -5.92 17.27 -12.81
N LEU A 173 -5.02 16.26 -12.84
CA LEU A 173 -4.31 15.91 -14.06
C LEU A 173 -5.18 15.20 -15.11
N LEU A 174 -6.12 14.37 -14.65
CA LEU A 174 -6.97 13.55 -15.52
C LEU A 174 -8.34 14.18 -15.78
N HIS A 175 -8.64 15.33 -15.14
CA HIS A 175 -9.96 15.99 -15.17
C HIS A 175 -11.08 15.06 -14.68
N ARG A 176 -10.83 14.35 -13.56
CA ARG A 176 -11.71 13.36 -12.95
C ARG A 176 -12.15 13.81 -11.55
N PRO A 177 -13.23 14.57 -11.45
CA PRO A 177 -13.66 15.19 -10.17
C PRO A 177 -13.99 14.15 -9.07
N GLU A 178 -14.37 12.93 -9.44
CA GLU A 178 -14.65 11.84 -8.48
C GLU A 178 -13.42 11.36 -7.70
N LEU A 179 -12.22 11.73 -8.13
CA LEU A 179 -10.97 11.47 -7.38
C LEU A 179 -10.64 12.59 -6.38
N ASN A 180 -11.32 13.74 -6.46
CA ASN A 180 -11.10 14.86 -5.55
C ASN A 180 -11.93 14.70 -4.27
N LEU A 181 -11.51 13.76 -3.44
CA LEU A 181 -12.17 13.44 -2.18
C LEU A 181 -11.52 14.18 -1.01
N ASP A 182 -12.34 14.65 -0.07
CA ASP A 182 -11.84 15.25 1.16
C ASP A 182 -11.36 14.16 2.14
N VAL A 183 -10.53 14.54 3.10
CA VAL A 183 -9.88 13.64 4.05
C VAL A 183 -10.88 12.80 4.85
N PRO A 184 -12.00 13.36 5.39
CA PRO A 184 -12.99 12.56 6.11
C PRO A 184 -13.67 11.48 5.25
N GLU A 185 -13.89 11.75 3.97
CA GLU A 185 -14.47 10.78 3.03
C GLU A 185 -13.49 9.62 2.83
N VAL A 186 -12.23 9.93 2.53
CA VAL A 186 -11.19 8.92 2.38
C VAL A 186 -11.01 8.12 3.67
N ALA A 187 -11.00 8.77 4.84
CA ALA A 187 -10.84 8.09 6.13
C ALA A 187 -11.94 7.06 6.39
N GLN A 188 -13.20 7.37 6.01
CA GLN A 188 -14.30 6.42 6.10
C GLN A 188 -14.15 5.26 5.11
N ASP A 189 -13.64 5.55 3.90
CA ASP A 189 -13.55 4.57 2.82
C ASP A 189 -12.34 3.63 2.92
N VAL A 190 -11.34 3.97 3.74
CA VAL A 190 -10.18 3.11 4.00
C VAL A 190 -10.22 2.45 5.39
N LEU A 191 -11.29 2.68 6.15
CA LEU A 191 -11.41 2.20 7.52
C LEU A 191 -11.34 0.68 7.60
N ASP A 192 -10.38 0.17 8.33
CA ASP A 192 -10.34 -1.18 8.87
C ASP A 192 -10.96 -1.14 10.28
N THR A 193 -12.10 -1.78 10.47
CA THR A 193 -12.85 -1.71 11.74
C THR A 193 -12.09 -2.32 12.93
N ASN A 194 -11.06 -3.13 12.67
CA ASN A 194 -10.22 -3.76 13.70
C ASN A 194 -8.87 -3.04 13.91
N PHE A 195 -8.45 -2.17 12.95
CA PHE A 195 -7.13 -1.54 13.03
C PHE A 195 -7.16 -0.01 12.89
N GLY A 196 -8.15 0.55 12.21
CA GLY A 196 -8.24 1.97 11.89
C GLY A 196 -7.85 2.30 10.45
N THR A 197 -7.49 3.54 10.16
CA THR A 197 -7.30 4.04 8.79
C THR A 197 -5.91 3.78 8.20
N GLY A 198 -5.00 3.21 9.00
CA GLY A 198 -3.60 2.98 8.62
C GLY A 198 -3.30 1.63 7.98
N ASN A 199 -4.31 0.79 7.69
CA ASN A 199 -4.12 -0.49 6.99
C ASN A 199 -3.67 -0.23 5.55
N TRP A 200 -2.46 -0.68 5.20
CA TRP A 200 -1.84 -0.33 3.92
C TRP A 200 -2.62 -0.87 2.70
N PRO A 201 -2.94 -2.17 2.61
CA PRO A 201 -3.74 -2.70 1.52
C PRO A 201 -5.12 -2.06 1.37
N PHE A 202 -5.78 -1.66 2.46
CA PHE A 202 -7.10 -1.04 2.40
C PHE A 202 -7.06 0.33 1.73
N ASN A 203 -6.03 1.13 2.04
CA ASN A 203 -5.81 2.41 1.38
C ASN A 203 -5.59 2.23 -0.13
N THR A 204 -4.73 1.28 -0.51
CA THR A 204 -4.44 1.03 -1.93
C THR A 204 -5.60 0.36 -2.66
N ALA A 205 -6.36 -0.52 -2.00
CA ALA A 205 -7.57 -1.13 -2.54
C ALA A 205 -8.66 -0.08 -2.82
N PHE A 206 -8.83 0.89 -1.92
CA PHE A 206 -9.74 2.00 -2.15
C PHE A 206 -9.33 2.83 -3.37
N ALA A 207 -8.06 3.26 -3.45
CA ALA A 207 -7.56 3.98 -4.61
C ALA A 207 -7.73 3.19 -5.92
N GLY A 208 -7.42 1.89 -5.89
CA GLY A 208 -7.57 1.00 -7.03
C GLY A 208 -9.01 0.59 -7.35
N SER A 209 -10.00 0.93 -6.51
CA SER A 209 -11.42 0.68 -6.81
C SER A 209 -11.97 1.63 -7.87
N PHE A 210 -11.41 2.82 -8.02
CA PHE A 210 -11.78 3.75 -9.07
C PHE A 210 -11.43 3.18 -10.44
N GLU A 211 -12.31 3.36 -11.40
CA GLU A 211 -12.07 2.92 -12.78
C GLU A 211 -10.79 3.57 -13.34
N GLY A 212 -9.98 2.82 -14.07
CA GLY A 212 -8.73 3.31 -14.66
C GLY A 212 -7.62 3.69 -13.67
N MET A 213 -7.80 3.40 -12.37
CA MET A 213 -6.77 3.62 -11.35
C MET A 213 -6.21 2.29 -10.84
N ARG A 214 -4.93 2.30 -10.51
CA ARG A 214 -4.21 1.21 -9.85
C ARG A 214 -3.67 1.68 -8.52
N GLY A 215 -3.81 0.84 -7.49
CA GLY A 215 -3.25 1.09 -6.17
C GLY A 215 -2.69 -0.21 -5.58
N TYR A 216 -1.45 -0.19 -5.11
CA TYR A 216 -0.85 -1.34 -4.43
C TYR A 216 0.24 -0.93 -3.45
N VAL A 217 0.52 -1.82 -2.52
CA VAL A 217 1.64 -1.71 -1.58
C VAL A 217 2.87 -2.33 -2.21
N ALA A 218 3.98 -1.63 -2.17
CA ALA A 218 5.28 -2.16 -2.58
C ALA A 218 6.33 -1.89 -1.50
N ARG A 219 7.45 -2.60 -1.59
CA ARG A 219 8.66 -2.32 -0.83
C ARG A 219 9.78 -2.08 -1.81
N LEU A 220 10.29 -0.86 -1.80
CA LEU A 220 11.37 -0.46 -2.70
C LEU A 220 12.72 -0.85 -2.09
N SER A 221 13.70 -1.15 -2.94
CA SER A 221 15.04 -1.53 -2.48
C SER A 221 15.75 -0.37 -1.80
N ASP A 222 15.69 0.80 -2.42
CA ASP A 222 16.35 1.99 -1.91
C ASP A 222 15.71 3.29 -2.42
N ILE A 223 16.33 4.42 -2.09
CA ILE A 223 15.83 5.74 -2.47
C ILE A 223 15.96 6.02 -3.98
N SER A 224 16.81 5.29 -4.72
CA SER A 224 16.94 5.48 -6.18
C SER A 224 15.67 5.01 -6.91
N GLU A 225 15.00 3.98 -6.41
CA GLU A 225 13.69 3.56 -6.92
C GLU A 225 12.62 4.62 -6.66
N LEU A 226 12.61 5.24 -5.47
CA LEU A 226 11.72 6.36 -5.17
C LEU A 226 11.97 7.54 -6.13
N GLU A 227 13.24 7.82 -6.45
CA GLU A 227 13.63 8.83 -7.43
C GLU A 227 13.09 8.51 -8.83
N ASN A 228 13.07 7.23 -9.25
CA ASN A 228 12.51 6.81 -10.54
C ASN A 228 11.01 7.16 -10.64
N TRP A 229 10.23 6.87 -9.60
CA TRP A 229 8.81 7.21 -9.55
C TRP A 229 8.58 8.72 -9.63
N ILE A 230 9.35 9.50 -8.88
CA ILE A 230 9.28 10.97 -8.93
C ILE A 230 9.69 11.51 -10.31
N ALA A 231 10.75 10.96 -10.93
CA ALA A 231 11.17 11.35 -12.27
C ALA A 231 10.08 11.08 -13.32
N ALA A 232 9.28 10.03 -13.13
CA ALA A 232 8.12 9.69 -13.95
C ALA A 232 6.87 10.54 -13.67
N GLY A 233 6.91 11.47 -12.70
CA GLY A 233 5.79 12.35 -12.37
C GLY A 233 4.74 11.71 -11.44
N ILE A 234 5.09 10.62 -10.75
CA ILE A 234 4.22 9.88 -9.85
C ILE A 234 4.59 10.20 -8.41
N PRO A 235 3.72 10.88 -7.64
CA PRO A 235 3.94 11.08 -6.20
C PRO A 235 3.78 9.76 -5.46
N VAL A 236 4.60 9.53 -4.44
CA VAL A 236 4.66 8.26 -3.72
C VAL A 236 4.35 8.47 -2.25
N ILE A 237 3.39 7.73 -1.71
CA ILE A 237 3.15 7.71 -0.25
C ILE A 237 4.16 6.76 0.37
N ILE A 238 5.00 7.28 1.28
CA ILE A 238 6.01 6.51 2.01
C ILE A 238 5.59 6.30 3.45
N SER A 239 5.88 5.12 4.01
CA SER A 239 5.68 4.82 5.43
C SER A 239 6.97 5.09 6.19
N ALA A 240 7.02 6.16 6.99
CA ALA A 240 8.21 6.54 7.73
C ALA A 240 7.85 7.08 9.12
N PRO A 241 8.37 6.52 10.23
CA PRO A 241 8.07 7.01 11.57
C PRO A 241 8.43 8.48 11.75
N TRP A 242 7.46 9.26 12.19
CA TRP A 242 7.58 10.72 12.25
C TRP A 242 8.72 11.23 13.16
N HIS A 243 8.98 10.54 14.27
CA HIS A 243 10.06 10.91 15.19
C HIS A 243 11.46 10.83 14.55
N LEU A 244 11.63 10.00 13.51
CA LEU A 244 12.88 9.89 12.76
C LEU A 244 12.99 10.95 11.65
N LEU A 245 11.84 11.37 11.07
CA LEU A 245 11.80 12.48 10.13
C LEU A 245 12.05 13.84 10.81
N SER A 246 11.72 13.94 12.10
CA SER A 246 11.87 15.17 12.90
C SER A 246 12.71 14.88 14.13
N PRO A 247 14.06 14.93 14.04
CA PRO A 247 14.96 14.63 15.15
C PRO A 247 14.63 15.42 16.43
N GLY A 248 14.75 14.79 17.59
CA GLY A 248 14.44 15.38 18.90
C GLY A 248 13.01 15.13 19.39
N ARG A 249 12.19 14.39 18.65
CA ARG A 249 10.86 13.95 19.07
C ARG A 249 10.89 12.59 19.72
N GLN A 250 9.99 12.37 20.70
CA GLN A 250 9.86 11.06 21.33
C GLN A 250 9.29 10.04 20.33
N ALA A 251 9.82 8.81 20.39
CA ALA A 251 9.26 7.69 19.66
C ALA A 251 7.87 7.36 20.21
N THR A 252 6.85 7.43 19.37
CA THR A 252 5.47 7.10 19.74
C THR A 252 5.11 5.65 19.45
N GLY A 253 6.01 4.91 18.77
CA GLY A 253 5.72 3.55 18.27
C GLY A 253 4.70 3.52 17.13
N ALA A 254 4.09 4.65 16.77
CA ALA A 254 3.16 4.76 15.67
C ALA A 254 3.89 4.95 14.34
N GLY A 255 3.41 4.26 13.30
CA GLY A 255 3.80 4.54 11.92
C GLY A 255 3.31 5.91 11.46
N HIS A 256 3.89 6.42 10.39
CA HIS A 256 3.45 7.66 9.78
C HIS A 256 3.53 7.55 8.25
N LEU A 257 2.49 8.00 7.56
CA LEU A 257 2.39 8.03 6.11
C LEU A 257 2.51 9.48 5.63
N THR A 258 3.39 9.73 4.67
CA THR A 258 3.62 11.05 4.08
C THR A 258 3.75 10.92 2.55
N VAL A 259 3.61 12.01 1.82
CA VAL A 259 3.71 11.99 0.36
C VAL A 259 5.05 12.58 -0.09
N CYS A 260 5.93 11.73 -0.61
CA CYS A 260 7.10 12.20 -1.36
C CYS A 260 6.62 12.78 -2.69
N ILE A 261 6.93 14.06 -2.93
CA ILE A 261 6.51 14.79 -4.12
C ILE A 261 7.69 15.28 -4.95
N GLY A 262 8.92 15.10 -4.49
CA GLY A 262 10.09 15.59 -5.22
C GLY A 262 11.40 15.50 -4.48
N PHE A 263 12.42 16.04 -5.12
CA PHE A 263 13.75 16.18 -4.60
C PHE A 263 14.30 17.59 -4.89
N THR A 264 15.06 18.15 -3.96
CA THR A 264 15.81 19.39 -4.19
C THR A 264 16.94 19.17 -5.20
N GLU A 265 17.56 20.22 -5.68
CA GLU A 265 18.77 20.14 -6.54
C GLU A 265 19.93 19.42 -5.86
N THR A 266 19.95 19.35 -4.54
CA THR A 266 20.97 18.66 -3.73
C THR A 266 20.56 17.25 -3.32
N GLY A 267 19.36 16.79 -3.72
CA GLY A 267 18.85 15.44 -3.44
C GLY A 267 18.16 15.27 -2.08
N ASP A 268 17.93 16.34 -1.32
CA ASP A 268 17.07 16.30 -0.13
C ASP A 268 15.61 16.09 -0.55
N VAL A 269 14.82 15.42 0.27
CA VAL A 269 13.49 14.93 -0.11
C VAL A 269 12.41 15.98 0.17
N VAL A 270 11.60 16.30 -0.83
CA VAL A 270 10.44 17.19 -0.70
C VAL A 270 9.20 16.35 -0.40
N ILE A 271 8.58 16.60 0.75
CA ILE A 271 7.47 15.82 1.29
C ILE A 271 6.30 16.74 1.63
N ASN A 272 5.09 16.35 1.26
CA ASN A 272 3.87 16.84 1.88
C ASN A 272 3.59 15.98 3.12
N ASP A 273 3.74 16.57 4.31
CA ASP A 273 3.58 15.91 5.59
C ASP A 273 2.20 16.23 6.20
N PRO A 274 1.29 15.23 6.30
CA PRO A 274 -0.06 15.44 6.82
C PRO A 274 -0.11 15.79 8.32
N ALA A 275 0.94 15.44 9.09
CA ALA A 275 1.01 15.74 10.53
C ALA A 275 1.44 17.19 10.84
N THR A 276 1.24 18.07 9.89
CA THR A 276 1.60 19.49 10.01
C THR A 276 0.44 20.29 10.62
N ASN A 277 0.73 21.06 11.66
CA ASN A 277 -0.26 21.89 12.33
C ASN A 277 -0.19 23.34 11.85
N PHE A 278 -1.15 23.74 11.02
CA PHE A 278 -1.28 25.12 10.52
C PHE A 278 -1.47 26.16 11.61
N GLN A 279 -2.15 25.82 12.71
CA GLN A 279 -2.36 26.73 13.85
C GLN A 279 -1.05 27.11 14.53
N LYS A 280 -0.02 26.26 14.37
CA LYS A 280 1.35 26.49 14.85
C LYS A 280 2.25 27.12 13.77
N GLY A 281 1.68 27.61 12.66
CA GLY A 281 2.44 28.22 11.56
C GLY A 281 3.32 27.24 10.77
N GLN A 282 3.04 25.93 10.87
CA GLN A 282 3.80 24.92 10.14
C GLN A 282 3.25 24.79 8.71
N GLN A 283 4.13 24.43 7.77
CA GLN A 283 3.77 24.17 6.38
C GLN A 283 3.69 22.67 6.11
N VAL A 284 2.72 22.23 5.30
CA VAL A 284 2.59 20.83 4.90
C VAL A 284 3.78 20.40 4.05
N ARG A 285 4.14 21.22 3.06
CA ARG A 285 5.33 20.98 2.25
C ARG A 285 6.60 21.25 3.06
N ARG A 286 7.45 20.23 3.17
CA ARG A 286 8.70 20.25 3.92
C ARG A 286 9.82 19.65 3.10
N ILE A 287 11.04 20.09 3.42
CA ILE A 287 12.27 19.48 2.92
C ILE A 287 12.90 18.74 4.09
N TYR A 288 13.07 17.44 3.92
CA TYR A 288 13.75 16.59 4.87
C TYR A 288 15.11 16.18 4.33
N LYS A 289 16.11 16.07 5.20
CA LYS A 289 17.40 15.56 4.82
C LYS A 289 17.29 14.15 4.27
N ARG A 290 17.91 13.91 3.11
CA ARG A 290 17.92 12.61 2.45
C ARG A 290 18.22 11.46 3.40
N GLN A 291 19.25 11.60 4.23
CA GLN A 291 19.69 10.55 5.16
C GLN A 291 18.66 10.28 6.26
N ASP A 292 17.95 11.28 6.74
CA ASP A 292 16.91 11.12 7.75
C ASP A 292 15.70 10.39 7.16
N VAL A 293 15.34 10.69 5.90
CA VAL A 293 14.27 9.96 5.20
C VAL A 293 14.66 8.51 4.97
N ILE A 294 15.86 8.22 4.48
CA ILE A 294 16.36 6.85 4.28
C ILE A 294 16.24 6.08 5.59
N LYS A 295 16.78 6.63 6.69
CA LYS A 295 16.75 5.99 8.00
C LYS A 295 15.33 5.74 8.52
N ALA A 296 14.46 6.74 8.41
CA ALA A 296 13.07 6.62 8.86
C ALA A 296 12.29 5.59 8.02
N TRP A 297 12.49 5.61 6.71
CA TRP A 297 11.78 4.73 5.79
C TRP A 297 12.19 3.26 5.92
N GLN A 298 13.46 3.00 6.21
CA GLN A 298 13.97 1.63 6.48
C GLN A 298 13.27 0.94 7.66
N GLU A 299 12.74 1.67 8.63
CA GLU A 299 11.98 1.09 9.76
C GLU A 299 10.70 0.39 9.30
N SER A 300 10.11 0.82 8.18
CA SER A 300 8.96 0.18 7.54
C SER A 300 9.36 -0.74 6.39
N ARG A 301 10.63 -1.12 6.26
CA ARG A 301 11.13 -1.90 5.11
C ARG A 301 10.89 -1.21 3.77
N ASN A 302 11.10 0.08 3.71
CA ASN A 302 10.90 0.92 2.52
C ASN A 302 9.49 0.77 1.90
N THR A 303 8.48 0.61 2.75
CA THR A 303 7.10 0.43 2.30
C THR A 303 6.54 1.72 1.70
N VAL A 304 5.83 1.55 0.58
CA VAL A 304 5.15 2.63 -0.15
C VAL A 304 3.75 2.22 -0.58
N TYR A 305 2.89 3.23 -0.82
CA TYR A 305 1.73 3.08 -1.69
C TYR A 305 2.08 3.66 -3.05
N LEU A 306 1.86 2.88 -4.07
CA LEU A 306 1.96 3.29 -5.46
C LEU A 306 0.55 3.39 -6.04
N ILE A 307 0.14 4.62 -6.42
CA ILE A 307 -1.22 4.94 -6.87
C ILE A 307 -1.11 5.79 -8.12
N TYR A 308 -1.58 5.25 -9.24
CA TYR A 308 -1.45 5.89 -10.54
C TYR A 308 -2.44 5.31 -11.57
N PRO A 309 -2.64 5.98 -12.72
CA PRO A 309 -3.52 5.49 -13.78
C PRO A 309 -3.07 4.14 -14.36
N GLU A 310 -4.01 3.26 -14.67
CA GLU A 310 -3.75 1.94 -15.29
C GLU A 310 -3.08 2.02 -16.66
N THR A 311 -3.09 3.19 -17.31
CA THR A 311 -2.34 3.44 -18.55
C THR A 311 -0.84 3.36 -18.37
N ILE A 312 -0.35 3.48 -17.13
CA ILE A 312 1.03 3.22 -16.76
C ILE A 312 1.13 1.75 -16.36
N PRO A 313 2.05 0.95 -16.93
CA PRO A 313 2.21 -0.45 -16.56
C PRO A 313 2.47 -0.63 -15.06
N PRO A 314 2.10 -1.76 -14.45
CA PRO A 314 2.61 -2.12 -13.14
C PRO A 314 4.13 -2.19 -13.23
N ASP A 315 4.82 -1.63 -12.22
CA ASP A 315 6.27 -1.61 -12.20
C ASP A 315 6.93 -1.22 -13.53
N PRO A 316 6.82 0.07 -13.95
CA PRO A 316 7.42 0.54 -15.19
C PRO A 316 8.95 0.47 -15.18
N PHE A 317 9.57 0.09 -14.08
CA PHE A 317 11.02 0.02 -13.86
C PHE A 317 11.58 -1.42 -13.82
N GLY A 318 10.72 -2.43 -13.99
CA GLY A 318 11.15 -3.81 -14.20
C GLY A 318 11.46 -4.62 -12.95
N HIS A 319 10.92 -4.23 -11.78
CA HIS A 319 11.07 -4.99 -10.53
C HIS A 319 10.10 -6.17 -10.40
N TRP A 320 9.12 -6.22 -11.27
CA TRP A 320 8.06 -7.20 -11.19
C TRP A 320 8.29 -8.34 -12.16
N ASP A 321 8.24 -9.54 -11.66
CA ASP A 321 8.00 -10.70 -12.47
C ASP A 321 6.49 -10.74 -12.79
N SER A 322 6.09 -10.07 -13.85
CA SER A 322 4.73 -10.19 -14.38
C SER A 322 4.59 -11.56 -15.03
N GLN A 323 4.13 -12.55 -14.31
CA GLN A 323 3.62 -13.76 -14.95
C GLN A 323 2.39 -13.34 -15.80
N LYS A 324 2.59 -13.29 -17.10
CA LYS A 324 1.56 -13.03 -18.10
C LYS A 324 0.60 -14.22 -18.18
#